data_af4edb26c9f330a81f59b140fa67d6b5
#
_entry.id   af4edb26c9f330a81f59b140fa67d6b5
#
_cell.length_a   1.000
_cell.length_b   1.000
_cell.length_c   1.000
_cell.angle_alpha   90.00
_cell.angle_beta   90.00
_cell.angle_gamma   90.00
#
_symmetry.space_group_name_H-M   'P 1'
#
loop_
_entity.id
_entity.type
_entity.pdbx_description
1 polymer ?
#
loop_
_entity_poly.entity_id
_entity_poly.type
_entity_poly.pdbx_seq_one_letter_code
_entity_poly.pdbx_strand_id
1 'polypeptide(L)'
;KQYPAILNPFYSPMLEAAMQEGTRRNYSLFVTTSQDIHLPNGDIYIKKHMDGVIFAGEVDIRVIEEFRKQSIPVVLVNNYLDMDGLVCISADHYGGAVQATEYLCKLGHCKIGLLSGRFSPQVSEARIEGFVKTLAKYDIPVDDRFIADIEPALEDGEEIMTRMLREVDRPTAFFCTNDTIAAGAMKAVTRAGLRVPEDIAIIGFDDSYISRVVEPELTTVRIDAAKMGCLAMQTLFDLIAGMPVEKAHIQIPTELIVRGTA
;
A
#
# COMPACT_ATOMS: atom_id res chain seq x y z
N LYS A 1 6.61 5.87 16.23
CA LYS A 1 6.12 7.13 15.63
C LYS A 1 5.34 6.72 14.40
N GLN A 2 4.01 6.78 14.42
CA GLN A 2 3.22 6.61 13.21
C GLN A 2 3.55 7.76 12.26
N TYR A 3 4.09 7.44 11.08
CA TYR A 3 4.24 8.41 10.01
C TYR A 3 2.84 8.79 9.51
N PRO A 4 2.50 10.07 9.42
CA PRO A 4 1.23 10.49 8.85
C PRO A 4 1.09 9.92 7.43
N ALA A 5 -0.04 9.29 7.13
CA ALA A 5 -0.29 8.67 5.82
C ALA A 5 -0.07 9.67 4.66
N ILE A 6 -0.33 10.96 4.88
CA ILE A 6 -0.10 12.04 3.91
C ILE A 6 1.38 12.18 3.48
N LEU A 7 2.33 11.71 4.30
CA LEU A 7 3.76 11.72 3.96
C LEU A 7 4.19 10.47 3.17
N ASN A 8 3.31 9.47 3.04
CA ASN A 8 3.59 8.31 2.22
C ASN A 8 3.48 8.69 0.72
N PRO A 9 4.56 8.51 -0.07
CA PRO A 9 4.60 8.88 -1.49
C PRO A 9 3.49 8.27 -2.34
N PHE A 10 2.94 7.14 -1.90
CA PHE A 10 1.82 6.47 -2.55
C PHE A 10 0.55 7.33 -2.62
N TYR A 11 0.27 8.11 -1.56
CA TYR A 11 -0.99 8.88 -1.50
C TYR A 11 -0.96 10.19 -2.30
N SER A 12 0.22 10.72 -2.64
CA SER A 12 0.32 12.01 -3.35
C SER A 12 -0.39 12.03 -4.71
N PRO A 13 -0.17 11.06 -5.62
CA PRO A 13 -0.89 11.03 -6.92
C PRO A 13 -2.39 10.79 -6.76
N MET A 14 -2.79 10.00 -5.75
CA MET A 14 -4.19 9.74 -5.43
C MET A 14 -4.89 11.03 -4.99
N LEU A 15 -4.27 11.78 -4.08
CA LEU A 15 -4.81 13.04 -3.58
C LEU A 15 -4.89 14.10 -4.69
N GLU A 16 -3.86 14.22 -5.52
CA GLU A 16 -3.86 15.14 -6.67
C GLU A 16 -5.02 14.84 -7.63
N ALA A 17 -5.20 13.58 -8.00
CA ALA A 17 -6.30 13.16 -8.89
C ALA A 17 -7.67 13.41 -8.26
N ALA A 18 -7.82 13.12 -6.96
CA ALA A 18 -9.05 13.42 -6.22
C ALA A 18 -9.35 14.93 -6.17
N MET A 19 -8.35 15.78 -5.93
CA MET A 19 -8.49 17.24 -5.95
C MET A 19 -8.89 17.76 -7.32
N GLN A 20 -8.28 17.25 -8.40
CA GLN A 20 -8.61 17.64 -9.77
C GLN A 20 -10.06 17.28 -10.11
N GLU A 21 -10.51 16.07 -9.77
CA GLU A 21 -11.88 15.63 -10.01
C GLU A 21 -12.90 16.43 -9.16
N GLY A 22 -12.56 16.74 -7.90
CA GLY A 22 -13.36 17.63 -7.05
C GLY A 22 -13.52 19.02 -7.66
N THR A 23 -12.44 19.63 -8.09
CA THR A 23 -12.43 20.98 -8.70
C THR A 23 -13.28 21.03 -9.98
N ARG A 24 -13.25 19.99 -10.82
CA ARG A 24 -14.08 19.90 -12.03
C ARG A 24 -15.58 19.99 -11.75
N ARG A 25 -16.00 19.57 -10.55
CA ARG A 25 -17.40 19.58 -10.11
C ARG A 25 -17.71 20.68 -9.08
N ASN A 26 -16.81 21.66 -8.91
CA ASN A 26 -16.92 22.78 -7.96
C ASN A 26 -16.97 22.33 -6.49
N TYR A 27 -16.30 21.24 -6.14
CA TYR A 27 -16.10 20.80 -4.77
C TYR A 27 -14.70 21.14 -4.28
N SER A 28 -14.58 21.43 -2.99
CA SER A 28 -13.32 21.62 -2.30
C SER A 28 -12.98 20.41 -1.44
N LEU A 29 -11.74 19.90 -1.52
CA LEU A 29 -11.24 18.85 -0.64
C LEU A 29 -10.60 19.46 0.59
N PHE A 30 -10.97 18.92 1.76
CA PHE A 30 -10.23 19.11 3.00
C PHE A 30 -9.51 17.80 3.35
N VAL A 31 -8.21 17.87 3.56
CA VAL A 31 -7.40 16.73 3.98
C VAL A 31 -7.12 16.83 5.46
N THR A 32 -7.37 15.76 6.20
CA THR A 32 -7.16 15.68 7.63
C THR A 32 -6.65 14.29 8.01
N THR A 33 -6.11 14.13 9.19
CA THR A 33 -5.68 12.83 9.70
C THR A 33 -6.72 12.24 10.65
N SER A 34 -6.66 10.94 10.91
CA SER A 34 -7.56 10.29 11.88
C SER A 34 -7.43 10.88 13.29
N GLN A 35 -6.28 11.48 13.63
CA GLN A 35 -6.08 12.12 14.93
C GLN A 35 -6.86 13.44 15.05
N ASP A 36 -7.00 14.17 13.95
CA ASP A 36 -7.63 15.49 13.95
C ASP A 36 -9.17 15.41 13.92
N ILE A 37 -9.74 14.25 13.65
CA ILE A 37 -11.20 14.01 13.71
C ILE A 37 -11.69 13.57 15.09
N HIS A 38 -10.78 13.31 16.04
CA HIS A 38 -11.15 13.00 17.42
C HIS A 38 -11.03 14.23 18.30
N LEU A 39 -12.10 14.53 19.05
CA LEU A 39 -12.06 15.53 20.12
C LEU A 39 -11.32 14.98 21.35
N PRO A 40 -10.80 15.86 22.25
CA PRO A 40 -10.10 15.43 23.46
C PRO A 40 -10.92 14.53 24.39
N ASN A 41 -12.25 14.59 24.32
CA ASN A 41 -13.18 13.73 25.06
C ASN A 41 -13.45 12.38 24.39
N GLY A 42 -12.83 12.12 23.23
CA GLY A 42 -13.00 10.90 22.44
C GLY A 42 -14.16 10.93 21.44
N ASP A 43 -14.96 12.00 21.41
CA ASP A 43 -16.00 12.17 20.41
C ASP A 43 -15.39 12.44 19.03
N ILE A 44 -16.15 12.10 17.99
CA ILE A 44 -15.75 12.34 16.59
C ILE A 44 -16.25 13.72 16.17
N TYR A 45 -15.30 14.55 15.73
CA TYR A 45 -15.61 15.87 15.20
C TYR A 45 -15.96 15.77 13.71
N ILE A 46 -17.25 15.94 13.42
CA ILE A 46 -17.72 16.06 12.03
C ILE A 46 -17.94 17.53 11.73
N LYS A 47 -17.15 18.04 10.76
CA LYS A 47 -17.27 19.44 10.34
C LYS A 47 -18.66 19.68 9.75
N LYS A 48 -19.37 20.69 10.22
CA LYS A 48 -20.64 21.13 9.62
C LYS A 48 -20.42 21.47 8.14
N HIS A 49 -21.36 21.04 7.27
CA HIS A 49 -21.34 21.26 5.82
C HIS A 49 -20.30 20.41 5.06
N MET A 50 -20.17 19.15 5.43
CA MET A 50 -19.45 18.16 4.66
C MET A 50 -20.43 17.33 3.86
N ASP A 51 -20.25 17.26 2.53
CA ASP A 51 -21.17 16.54 1.63
C ASP A 51 -20.85 15.04 1.58
N GLY A 52 -19.60 14.65 1.86
CA GLY A 52 -19.14 13.28 1.88
C GLY A 52 -17.72 13.14 2.36
N VAL A 53 -17.25 11.91 2.58
CA VAL A 53 -15.91 11.61 3.08
C VAL A 53 -15.27 10.43 2.36
N ILE A 54 -13.96 10.53 2.14
CA ILE A 54 -13.11 9.42 1.67
C ILE A 54 -12.11 9.10 2.77
N PHE A 55 -12.12 7.86 3.26
CA PHE A 55 -11.09 7.37 4.15
C PHE A 55 -10.06 6.56 3.37
N ALA A 56 -8.79 6.92 3.48
CA ALA A 56 -7.67 6.24 2.85
C ALA A 56 -6.83 5.51 3.91
N GLY A 57 -6.68 4.19 3.77
CA GLY A 57 -6.04 3.32 4.73
C GLY A 57 -6.95 2.95 5.91
N GLU A 58 -6.35 2.56 7.03
CA GLU A 58 -7.08 2.06 8.19
C GLU A 58 -7.92 3.16 8.85
N VAL A 59 -9.16 2.83 9.17
CA VAL A 59 -10.11 3.68 9.90
C VAL A 59 -10.93 2.84 10.87
N ASP A 60 -11.19 3.38 12.06
CA ASP A 60 -12.07 2.73 13.05
C ASP A 60 -13.51 2.68 12.54
N ILE A 61 -14.15 1.51 12.61
CA ILE A 61 -15.54 1.32 12.19
C ILE A 61 -16.50 2.31 12.86
N ARG A 62 -16.22 2.68 14.11
CA ARG A 62 -17.04 3.65 14.86
C ARG A 62 -17.03 5.03 14.19
N VAL A 63 -15.91 5.41 13.57
CA VAL A 63 -15.82 6.66 12.81
C VAL A 63 -16.74 6.60 11.60
N ILE A 64 -16.70 5.51 10.84
CA ILE A 64 -17.58 5.31 9.67
C ILE A 64 -19.05 5.35 10.08
N GLU A 65 -19.41 4.64 11.15
CA GLU A 65 -20.80 4.62 11.66
C GLU A 65 -21.30 6.01 12.05
N GLU A 66 -20.43 6.84 12.63
CA GLU A 66 -20.80 8.20 13.04
C GLU A 66 -21.10 9.10 11.85
N PHE A 67 -20.31 9.00 10.75
CA PHE A 67 -20.62 9.71 9.50
C PHE A 67 -21.93 9.20 8.89
N ARG A 68 -22.15 7.91 8.89
CA ARG A 68 -23.38 7.30 8.35
C ARG A 68 -24.65 7.69 9.14
N LYS A 69 -24.57 7.78 10.47
CA LYS A 69 -25.68 8.28 11.32
C LYS A 69 -26.13 9.70 10.91
N GLN A 70 -25.19 10.50 10.40
CA GLN A 70 -25.46 11.84 9.92
C GLN A 70 -25.84 11.87 8.41
N SER A 71 -26.03 10.69 7.80
CA SER A 71 -26.35 10.53 6.38
C SER A 71 -25.26 11.10 5.45
N ILE A 72 -24.01 11.13 5.91
CA ILE A 72 -22.85 11.56 5.11
C ILE A 72 -22.31 10.33 4.36
N PRO A 73 -22.27 10.36 3.00
CA PRO A 73 -21.71 9.29 2.20
C PRO A 73 -20.24 9.05 2.50
N VAL A 74 -19.86 7.76 2.53
CA VAL A 74 -18.50 7.31 2.85
C VAL A 74 -17.98 6.42 1.73
N VAL A 75 -16.74 6.67 1.29
CA VAL A 75 -15.96 5.80 0.40
C VAL A 75 -14.67 5.40 1.10
N LEU A 76 -14.30 4.12 1.04
CA LEU A 76 -13.03 3.62 1.55
C LEU A 76 -12.03 3.38 0.43
N VAL A 77 -10.75 3.68 0.69
CA VAL A 77 -9.65 3.41 -0.24
C VAL A 77 -8.56 2.63 0.50
N ASN A 78 -8.12 1.52 -0.11
CA ASN A 78 -7.17 0.57 0.51
C ASN A 78 -7.58 0.10 1.91
N ASN A 79 -8.86 -0.02 2.10
CA ASN A 79 -9.48 -0.64 3.26
C ASN A 79 -10.72 -1.38 2.79
N TYR A 80 -11.04 -2.49 3.42
CA TYR A 80 -12.22 -3.28 3.11
C TYR A 80 -13.01 -3.55 4.38
N LEU A 81 -14.28 -3.14 4.37
CA LEU A 81 -15.24 -3.49 5.40
C LEU A 81 -16.50 -3.99 4.70
N ASP A 82 -16.95 -5.18 5.08
CA ASP A 82 -18.21 -5.74 4.60
C ASP A 82 -19.36 -5.09 5.38
N MET A 83 -19.89 -4.01 4.82
CA MET A 83 -20.96 -3.22 5.40
C MET A 83 -21.88 -2.70 4.29
N ASP A 84 -23.17 -2.94 4.45
CA ASP A 84 -24.18 -2.51 3.46
C ASP A 84 -24.10 -1.02 3.12
N GLY A 85 -24.06 -0.71 1.83
CA GLY A 85 -24.02 0.65 1.32
C GLY A 85 -22.66 1.36 1.48
N LEU A 86 -21.60 0.62 1.86
CA LEU A 86 -20.23 1.11 1.88
C LEU A 86 -19.51 0.68 0.59
N VAL A 87 -18.81 1.61 -0.04
CA VAL A 87 -18.00 1.33 -1.24
C VAL A 87 -16.54 1.37 -0.89
N CYS A 88 -15.84 0.28 -1.25
CA CYS A 88 -14.41 0.11 -1.03
C CYS A 88 -13.68 0.06 -2.37
N ILE A 89 -12.64 0.87 -2.54
CA ILE A 89 -11.76 0.86 -3.72
C ILE A 89 -10.38 0.42 -3.25
N SER A 90 -9.86 -0.68 -3.80
CA SER A 90 -8.55 -1.21 -3.46
C SER A 90 -7.76 -1.64 -4.69
N ALA A 91 -6.45 -1.79 -4.54
CA ALA A 91 -5.64 -2.46 -5.56
C ALA A 91 -5.75 -4.00 -5.42
N ASP A 92 -5.38 -4.72 -6.48
CA ASP A 92 -5.17 -6.15 -6.42
C ASP A 92 -3.84 -6.48 -5.71
N HIS A 93 -3.85 -6.35 -4.39
CA HIS A 93 -2.67 -6.58 -3.55
C HIS A 93 -2.16 -8.01 -3.63
N TYR A 94 -3.08 -8.99 -3.69
CA TYR A 94 -2.74 -10.40 -3.82
C TYR A 94 -2.09 -10.68 -5.18
N GLY A 95 -2.75 -10.30 -6.27
CA GLY A 95 -2.22 -10.52 -7.62
C GLY A 95 -0.89 -9.80 -7.87
N GLY A 96 -0.70 -8.60 -7.30
CA GLY A 96 0.56 -7.88 -7.36
C GLY A 96 1.70 -8.63 -6.63
N ALA A 97 1.44 -9.15 -5.43
CA ALA A 97 2.41 -9.96 -4.69
C ALA A 97 2.76 -11.27 -5.41
N VAL A 98 1.75 -11.89 -6.04
CA VAL A 98 1.98 -13.06 -6.91
C VAL A 98 2.93 -12.70 -8.05
N GLN A 99 2.69 -11.60 -8.77
CA GLN A 99 3.54 -11.15 -9.89
C GLN A 99 4.99 -10.91 -9.44
N ALA A 100 5.20 -10.20 -8.32
CA ALA A 100 6.52 -9.91 -7.78
C ALA A 100 7.27 -11.20 -7.41
N THR A 101 6.62 -12.08 -6.65
CA THR A 101 7.23 -13.31 -6.16
C THR A 101 7.49 -14.30 -7.29
N GLU A 102 6.54 -14.45 -8.22
CA GLU A 102 6.70 -15.32 -9.37
C GLU A 102 7.85 -14.86 -10.27
N TYR A 103 8.07 -13.56 -10.40
CA TYR A 103 9.20 -13.03 -11.16
C TYR A 103 10.53 -13.43 -10.54
N LEU A 104 10.70 -13.31 -9.21
CA LEU A 104 11.91 -13.77 -8.51
C LEU A 104 12.12 -15.28 -8.66
N CYS A 105 11.06 -16.08 -8.55
CA CYS A 105 11.15 -17.53 -8.79
C CYS A 105 11.61 -17.85 -10.22
N LYS A 106 11.10 -17.14 -11.23
CA LYS A 106 11.49 -17.31 -12.65
C LYS A 106 12.94 -16.89 -12.92
N LEU A 107 13.50 -15.96 -12.15
CA LEU A 107 14.91 -15.63 -12.18
C LEU A 107 15.82 -16.70 -11.55
N GLY A 108 15.24 -17.75 -10.95
CA GLY A 108 15.98 -18.87 -10.36
C GLY A 108 16.31 -18.69 -8.88
N HIS A 109 15.74 -17.70 -8.20
CA HIS A 109 15.93 -17.57 -6.76
C HIS A 109 15.16 -18.67 -6.01
N CYS A 110 15.88 -19.50 -5.26
CA CYS A 110 15.33 -20.61 -4.47
C CYS A 110 15.22 -20.27 -2.97
N LYS A 111 15.67 -19.10 -2.57
CA LYS A 111 15.56 -18.57 -1.23
C LYS A 111 15.21 -17.09 -1.31
N ILE A 112 13.99 -16.76 -0.91
CA ILE A 112 13.42 -15.42 -1.07
C ILE A 112 12.88 -14.95 0.29
N GLY A 113 13.27 -13.76 0.72
CA GLY A 113 12.79 -13.11 1.93
C GLY A 113 11.62 -12.15 1.66
N LEU A 114 10.90 -11.79 2.72
CA LEU A 114 9.80 -10.85 2.69
C LEU A 114 9.98 -9.77 3.75
N LEU A 115 9.96 -8.50 3.33
CA LEU A 115 9.87 -7.36 4.21
C LEU A 115 8.46 -6.75 4.09
N SER A 116 7.59 -7.09 5.05
CA SER A 116 6.19 -6.67 5.05
C SER A 116 6.00 -5.41 5.87
N GLY A 117 5.45 -4.37 5.25
CA GLY A 117 4.99 -3.17 5.97
C GLY A 117 3.67 -3.40 6.68
N ARG A 118 3.51 -2.77 7.85
CA ARG A 118 2.25 -2.72 8.60
C ARG A 118 1.30 -1.73 7.94
N PHE A 119 0.39 -2.26 7.14
CA PHE A 119 -0.72 -1.53 6.54
C PHE A 119 -2.03 -1.93 7.24
N SER A 120 -3.18 -1.64 6.63
CA SER A 120 -4.42 -2.28 7.08
C SER A 120 -4.29 -3.81 7.00
N PRO A 121 -4.90 -4.56 7.94
CA PRO A 121 -4.76 -6.03 7.96
C PRO A 121 -5.01 -6.68 6.60
N GLN A 122 -6.06 -6.27 5.91
CA GLN A 122 -6.44 -6.83 4.61
C GLN A 122 -5.37 -6.61 3.52
N VAL A 123 -4.69 -5.45 3.53
CA VAL A 123 -3.62 -5.15 2.58
C VAL A 123 -2.38 -6.00 2.88
N SER A 124 -1.96 -6.04 4.15
CA SER A 124 -0.79 -6.82 4.57
C SER A 124 -1.00 -8.31 4.35
N GLU A 125 -2.14 -8.85 4.76
CA GLU A 125 -2.49 -10.27 4.60
C GLU A 125 -2.52 -10.67 3.14
N ALA A 126 -3.15 -9.88 2.26
CA ALA A 126 -3.22 -10.18 0.82
C ALA A 126 -1.82 -10.24 0.17
N ARG A 127 -0.91 -9.32 0.52
CA ARG A 127 0.47 -9.33 -0.01
C ARG A 127 1.28 -10.52 0.54
N ILE A 128 1.16 -10.83 1.83
CA ILE A 128 1.81 -11.99 2.45
C ILE A 128 1.27 -13.30 1.85
N GLU A 129 -0.05 -13.41 1.72
CA GLU A 129 -0.69 -14.60 1.14
C GLU A 129 -0.24 -14.84 -0.30
N GLY A 130 -0.18 -13.77 -1.14
CA GLY A 130 0.32 -13.86 -2.50
C GLY A 130 1.76 -14.35 -2.57
N PHE A 131 2.64 -13.86 -1.67
CA PHE A 131 4.02 -14.33 -1.53
C PHE A 131 4.08 -15.80 -1.15
N VAL A 132 3.45 -16.19 -0.05
CA VAL A 132 3.51 -17.56 0.49
C VAL A 132 2.95 -18.59 -0.50
N LYS A 133 1.78 -18.31 -1.08
CA LYS A 133 1.17 -19.22 -2.06
C LYS A 133 1.99 -19.35 -3.34
N THR A 134 2.66 -18.27 -3.76
CA THR A 134 3.54 -18.34 -4.93
C THR A 134 4.77 -19.17 -4.65
N LEU A 135 5.45 -19.00 -3.50
CA LEU A 135 6.58 -19.87 -3.13
C LEU A 135 6.17 -21.34 -3.09
N ALA A 136 5.02 -21.66 -2.50
CA ALA A 136 4.49 -23.02 -2.46
C ALA A 136 4.27 -23.60 -3.86
N LYS A 137 3.78 -22.80 -4.83
CA LYS A 137 3.61 -23.22 -6.23
C LYS A 137 4.94 -23.57 -6.92
N TYR A 138 6.05 -22.98 -6.48
CA TYR A 138 7.39 -23.23 -7.00
C TYR A 138 8.21 -24.19 -6.13
N ASP A 139 7.58 -24.87 -5.17
CA ASP A 139 8.23 -25.79 -4.22
C ASP A 139 9.37 -25.13 -3.43
N ILE A 140 9.31 -23.83 -3.21
CA ILE A 140 10.28 -23.04 -2.40
C ILE A 140 9.74 -22.97 -0.97
N PRO A 141 10.50 -23.47 0.04
CA PRO A 141 10.07 -23.37 1.42
C PRO A 141 10.13 -21.92 1.93
N VAL A 142 9.13 -21.55 2.70
CA VAL A 142 9.14 -20.30 3.47
C VAL A 142 10.09 -20.45 4.65
N ASP A 143 11.00 -19.49 4.82
CA ASP A 143 11.91 -19.44 5.97
C ASP A 143 11.55 -18.22 6.85
N ASP A 144 10.88 -18.47 7.97
CA ASP A 144 10.36 -17.44 8.86
C ASP A 144 11.44 -16.48 9.40
N ARG A 145 12.71 -16.89 9.39
CA ARG A 145 13.83 -16.02 9.78
C ARG A 145 13.99 -14.81 8.86
N PHE A 146 13.50 -14.94 7.62
CA PHE A 146 13.60 -13.92 6.57
C PHE A 146 12.23 -13.32 6.20
N ILE A 147 11.27 -13.46 7.10
CA ILE A 147 9.99 -12.71 7.05
C ILE A 147 10.02 -11.68 8.18
N ALA A 148 9.80 -10.43 7.85
CA ALA A 148 9.69 -9.36 8.83
C ALA A 148 8.41 -8.56 8.63
N ASP A 149 7.75 -8.24 9.75
CA ASP A 149 6.63 -7.32 9.83
C ASP A 149 7.11 -6.03 10.51
N ILE A 150 7.22 -4.94 9.73
CA ILE A 150 7.88 -3.69 10.14
C ILE A 150 7.03 -2.47 9.81
N GLU A 151 7.34 -1.32 10.39
CA GLU A 151 6.75 -0.07 9.94
C GLU A 151 7.18 0.22 8.47
N PRO A 152 6.28 0.80 7.64
CA PRO A 152 6.59 1.08 6.22
C PRO A 152 7.48 2.32 6.07
N ALA A 153 8.65 2.28 6.73
CA ALA A 153 9.64 3.34 6.78
C ALA A 153 10.98 2.88 6.19
N LEU A 154 11.75 3.85 5.70
CA LEU A 154 13.07 3.60 5.11
C LEU A 154 14.04 3.06 6.15
N GLU A 155 14.04 3.65 7.35
CA GLU A 155 14.90 3.28 8.45
C GLU A 155 14.66 1.84 8.92
N ASP A 156 13.39 1.43 9.01
CA ASP A 156 13.01 0.06 9.41
C ASP A 156 13.44 -0.96 8.34
N GLY A 157 13.25 -0.62 7.06
CA GLY A 157 13.76 -1.43 5.94
C GLY A 157 15.28 -1.59 5.97
N GLU A 158 16.03 -0.53 6.25
CA GLU A 158 17.48 -0.55 6.39
C GLU A 158 17.92 -1.39 7.59
N GLU A 159 17.30 -1.22 8.75
CA GLU A 159 17.66 -1.94 9.98
C GLU A 159 17.43 -3.43 9.84
N ILE A 160 16.24 -3.83 9.38
CA ILE A 160 15.90 -5.26 9.25
C ILE A 160 16.76 -5.95 8.20
N MET A 161 16.97 -5.30 7.04
CA MET A 161 17.86 -5.86 6.01
C MET A 161 19.28 -6.00 6.52
N THR A 162 19.82 -5.01 7.24
CA THR A 162 21.15 -5.07 7.84
C THR A 162 21.30 -6.29 8.77
N ARG A 163 20.25 -6.64 9.52
CA ARG A 163 20.21 -7.83 10.37
C ARG A 163 20.21 -9.11 9.54
N MET A 164 19.33 -9.20 8.54
CA MET A 164 19.20 -10.40 7.70
C MET A 164 20.45 -10.69 6.86
N LEU A 165 21.17 -9.66 6.43
CA LEU A 165 22.40 -9.81 5.66
C LEU A 165 23.55 -10.45 6.46
N ARG A 166 23.50 -10.48 7.80
CA ARG A 166 24.50 -11.13 8.66
C ARG A 166 24.35 -12.65 8.73
N GLU A 167 23.18 -13.15 8.34
CA GLU A 167 22.92 -14.60 8.35
C GLU A 167 23.77 -15.30 7.26
N VAL A 168 24.40 -16.42 7.63
CA VAL A 168 25.30 -17.17 6.73
C VAL A 168 24.54 -17.73 5.53
N ASP A 169 23.32 -18.18 5.76
CA ASP A 169 22.45 -18.81 4.76
C ASP A 169 21.27 -17.86 4.41
N ARG A 170 21.60 -16.64 4.00
CA ARG A 170 20.62 -15.61 3.67
C ARG A 170 19.96 -15.81 2.30
N PRO A 171 18.77 -15.25 2.06
CA PRO A 171 18.15 -15.14 0.74
C PRO A 171 19.03 -14.38 -0.26
N THR A 172 18.87 -14.72 -1.52
CA THR A 172 19.45 -13.98 -2.66
C THR A 172 18.49 -12.99 -3.28
N ALA A 173 17.24 -12.99 -2.82
CA ALA A 173 16.23 -12.04 -3.26
C ALA A 173 15.27 -11.67 -2.14
N PHE A 174 14.71 -10.46 -2.19
CA PHE A 174 13.70 -9.99 -1.26
C PHE A 174 12.53 -9.32 -1.98
N PHE A 175 11.33 -9.69 -1.57
CA PHE A 175 10.15 -8.92 -1.87
C PHE A 175 9.84 -7.96 -0.71
N CYS A 176 9.83 -6.67 -0.99
CA CYS A 176 9.46 -5.61 -0.06
C CYS A 176 8.06 -5.12 -0.39
N THR A 177 7.15 -5.11 0.58
CA THR A 177 5.74 -4.81 0.29
C THR A 177 5.45 -3.32 0.07
N ASN A 178 6.47 -2.44 0.07
CA ASN A 178 6.41 -1.11 -0.53
C ASN A 178 7.80 -0.61 -0.94
N ASP A 179 7.83 0.45 -1.75
CA ASP A 179 9.08 1.01 -2.30
C ASP A 179 9.94 1.69 -1.23
N THR A 180 9.33 2.24 -0.17
CA THR A 180 10.06 2.88 0.92
C THR A 180 10.90 1.87 1.71
N ILE A 181 10.30 0.71 2.04
CA ILE A 181 11.03 -0.43 2.65
C ILE A 181 12.11 -0.92 1.69
N ALA A 182 11.79 -1.07 0.39
CA ALA A 182 12.74 -1.53 -0.60
C ALA A 182 13.96 -0.60 -0.72
N ALA A 183 13.75 0.72 -0.71
CA ALA A 183 14.84 1.70 -0.73
C ALA A 183 15.73 1.60 0.52
N GLY A 184 15.14 1.37 1.70
CA GLY A 184 15.88 1.09 2.92
C GLY A 184 16.71 -0.19 2.83
N ALA A 185 16.10 -1.26 2.29
CA ALA A 185 16.79 -2.53 2.06
C ALA A 185 17.98 -2.38 1.07
N MET A 186 17.79 -1.67 -0.04
CA MET A 186 18.86 -1.37 -1.01
C MET A 186 20.03 -0.63 -0.35
N LYS A 187 19.73 0.35 0.50
CA LYS A 187 20.73 1.11 1.25
C LYS A 187 21.54 0.21 2.18
N ALA A 188 20.92 -0.75 2.86
CA ALA A 188 21.60 -1.72 3.71
C ALA A 188 22.51 -2.65 2.89
N VAL A 189 22.03 -3.14 1.73
CA VAL A 189 22.83 -3.99 0.81
C VAL A 189 24.07 -3.24 0.34
N THR A 190 23.93 -2.00 -0.13
CA THR A 190 25.06 -1.16 -0.56
C THR A 190 26.05 -0.89 0.57
N ARG A 191 25.57 -0.59 1.79
CA ARG A 191 26.43 -0.39 2.97
C ARG A 191 27.18 -1.64 3.41
N ALA A 192 26.64 -2.82 3.13
CA ALA A 192 27.31 -4.09 3.35
C ALA A 192 28.36 -4.42 2.27
N GLY A 193 28.53 -3.56 1.27
CA GLY A 193 29.47 -3.80 0.15
C GLY A 193 28.94 -4.79 -0.89
N LEU A 194 27.65 -5.09 -0.85
CA LEU A 194 26.96 -5.98 -1.79
C LEU A 194 26.28 -5.18 -2.90
N ARG A 195 26.04 -5.83 -4.03
CA ARG A 195 25.44 -5.22 -5.22
C ARG A 195 23.99 -5.65 -5.39
N VAL A 196 23.19 -4.72 -5.89
CA VAL A 196 21.82 -4.96 -6.32
C VAL A 196 21.81 -4.82 -7.86
N PRO A 197 21.37 -5.81 -8.62
CA PRO A 197 20.75 -7.08 -8.20
C PRO A 197 21.71 -8.26 -8.01
N GLU A 198 23.02 -8.16 -8.37
CA GLU A 198 23.92 -9.30 -8.60
C GLU A 198 24.11 -10.15 -7.35
N ASP A 199 24.17 -9.56 -6.15
CA ASP A 199 24.34 -10.28 -4.90
C ASP A 199 23.00 -10.45 -4.17
N ILE A 200 22.11 -9.45 -4.26
CA ILE A 200 20.76 -9.45 -3.68
C ILE A 200 19.80 -8.75 -4.65
N ALA A 201 18.82 -9.48 -5.18
CA ALA A 201 17.71 -8.90 -5.94
C ALA A 201 16.64 -8.33 -4.99
N ILE A 202 16.05 -7.19 -5.37
CA ILE A 202 15.00 -6.52 -4.57
C ILE A 202 13.85 -6.10 -5.48
N ILE A 203 12.63 -6.45 -5.07
CA ILE A 203 11.39 -5.97 -5.69
C ILE A 203 10.60 -5.18 -4.65
N GLY A 204 10.10 -4.00 -5.06
CA GLY A 204 9.21 -3.16 -4.27
C GLY A 204 7.73 -3.34 -4.61
N PHE A 205 6.91 -2.41 -4.11
CA PHE A 205 5.48 -2.31 -4.38
C PHE A 205 5.06 -0.85 -4.29
N ASP A 206 4.12 -0.41 -5.12
CA ASP A 206 3.45 0.87 -5.27
C ASP A 206 3.83 1.61 -6.58
N ASP A 207 5.04 1.46 -7.13
CA ASP A 207 5.65 2.28 -8.19
C ASP A 207 5.60 3.78 -7.85
N SER A 208 5.91 4.10 -6.60
CA SER A 208 6.03 5.47 -6.13
C SER A 208 7.24 6.18 -6.76
N TYR A 209 7.35 7.50 -6.60
CA TYR A 209 8.50 8.25 -7.15
C TYR A 209 9.85 7.71 -6.63
N ILE A 210 9.88 7.10 -5.44
CA ILE A 210 11.08 6.48 -4.86
C ILE A 210 11.68 5.43 -5.80
N SER A 211 10.85 4.65 -6.48
CA SER A 211 11.29 3.59 -7.38
C SER A 211 12.18 4.08 -8.53
N ARG A 212 12.08 5.37 -8.87
CA ARG A 212 12.82 6.00 -9.99
C ARG A 212 14.00 6.86 -9.54
N VAL A 213 14.12 7.14 -8.24
CA VAL A 213 15.23 7.97 -7.71
C VAL A 213 16.32 7.15 -7.03
N VAL A 214 16.06 5.90 -6.71
CA VAL A 214 17.08 4.97 -6.24
C VAL A 214 17.91 4.45 -7.41
N GLU A 215 19.18 4.07 -7.15
CA GLU A 215 20.09 3.54 -8.15
C GLU A 215 20.63 2.18 -7.69
N PRO A 216 20.44 1.13 -8.52
CA PRO A 216 19.66 1.09 -9.76
C PRO A 216 18.16 1.34 -9.53
N GLU A 217 17.41 1.76 -10.58
CA GLU A 217 15.97 1.97 -10.49
C GLU A 217 15.26 0.70 -10.03
N LEU A 218 14.29 0.84 -9.13
CA LEU A 218 13.62 -0.26 -8.45
C LEU A 218 12.59 -0.96 -9.34
N THR A 219 12.77 -2.26 -9.53
CA THR A 219 11.71 -3.16 -10.00
C THR A 219 10.60 -3.20 -8.95
N THR A 220 9.37 -2.93 -9.33
CA THR A 220 8.25 -2.75 -8.37
C THR A 220 6.90 -3.09 -8.98
N VAL A 221 5.91 -3.33 -8.15
CA VAL A 221 4.52 -3.52 -8.58
C VAL A 221 3.80 -2.18 -8.59
N ARG A 222 3.33 -1.76 -9.77
CA ARG A 222 2.57 -0.52 -9.93
C ARG A 222 1.14 -0.66 -9.44
N ILE A 223 0.71 0.31 -8.64
CA ILE A 223 -0.69 0.63 -8.37
C ILE A 223 -0.99 1.96 -9.07
N ASP A 224 -2.07 2.02 -9.84
CA ASP A 224 -2.56 3.28 -10.39
C ASP A 224 -3.29 4.10 -9.31
N ALA A 225 -2.50 4.73 -8.44
CA ALA A 225 -3.01 5.53 -7.33
C ALA A 225 -3.83 6.74 -7.82
N ALA A 226 -3.48 7.33 -8.95
CA ALA A 226 -4.24 8.44 -9.54
C ALA A 226 -5.64 7.97 -9.96
N LYS A 227 -5.75 6.80 -10.59
CA LYS A 227 -7.03 6.19 -10.94
C LYS A 227 -7.86 5.87 -9.68
N MET A 228 -7.21 5.42 -8.58
CA MET A 228 -7.90 5.19 -7.31
C MET A 228 -8.53 6.49 -6.78
N GLY A 229 -7.79 7.58 -6.77
CA GLY A 229 -8.28 8.89 -6.33
C GLY A 229 -9.42 9.43 -7.19
N CYS A 230 -9.30 9.31 -8.51
CA CYS A 230 -10.35 9.70 -9.44
C CYS A 230 -11.63 8.87 -9.21
N LEU A 231 -11.53 7.55 -9.13
CA LEU A 231 -12.68 6.66 -8.89
C LEU A 231 -13.31 6.91 -7.53
N ALA A 232 -12.50 7.17 -6.48
CA ALA A 232 -13.03 7.46 -5.16
C ALA A 232 -13.90 8.72 -5.16
N MET A 233 -13.45 9.78 -5.84
CA MET A 233 -14.24 11.01 -5.98
C MET A 233 -15.48 10.81 -6.83
N GLN A 234 -15.39 10.11 -7.97
CA GLN A 234 -16.56 9.83 -8.83
C GLN A 234 -17.61 9.04 -8.06
N THR A 235 -17.19 7.96 -7.37
CA THR A 235 -18.08 7.16 -6.53
C THR A 235 -18.70 8.00 -5.41
N LEU A 236 -17.94 8.87 -4.77
CA LEU A 236 -18.49 9.75 -3.74
C LEU A 236 -19.54 10.71 -4.30
N PHE A 237 -19.33 11.27 -5.49
CA PHE A 237 -20.32 12.11 -6.17
C PHE A 237 -21.61 11.38 -6.51
N ASP A 238 -21.49 10.10 -6.95
CA ASP A 238 -22.64 9.27 -7.24
C ASP A 238 -23.46 9.03 -5.97
N LEU A 239 -22.79 8.75 -4.86
CA LEU A 239 -23.42 8.59 -3.53
C LEU A 239 -24.09 9.89 -3.04
N ILE A 240 -23.44 11.04 -3.20
CA ILE A 240 -23.99 12.36 -2.84
C ILE A 240 -25.25 12.65 -3.68
N ALA A 241 -25.26 12.26 -4.96
CA ALA A 241 -26.40 12.42 -5.84
C ALA A 241 -27.53 11.38 -5.59
N GLY A 242 -27.35 10.46 -4.64
CA GLY A 242 -28.31 9.39 -4.36
C GLY A 242 -28.38 8.32 -5.45
N MET A 243 -27.36 8.23 -6.31
CA MET A 243 -27.29 7.21 -7.35
C MET A 243 -26.88 5.86 -6.76
N PRO A 244 -27.44 4.74 -7.21
CA PRO A 244 -27.03 3.43 -6.75
C PRO A 244 -25.64 3.10 -7.23
N VAL A 245 -24.78 2.60 -6.34
CA VAL A 245 -23.47 2.07 -6.70
C VAL A 245 -23.60 0.55 -6.86
N GLU A 246 -23.33 0.06 -8.07
CA GLU A 246 -23.53 -1.36 -8.41
C GLU A 246 -22.56 -2.31 -7.68
N LYS A 247 -21.38 -1.83 -7.32
CA LYS A 247 -20.33 -2.66 -6.70
C LYS A 247 -19.89 -2.09 -5.37
N ALA A 248 -20.06 -2.86 -4.32
CA ALA A 248 -19.54 -2.52 -2.99
C ALA A 248 -17.99 -2.57 -2.94
N HIS A 249 -17.35 -3.35 -3.80
CA HIS A 249 -15.90 -3.43 -3.89
C HIS A 249 -15.41 -3.27 -5.35
N ILE A 250 -14.59 -2.25 -5.57
CA ILE A 250 -13.94 -1.96 -6.86
C ILE A 250 -12.45 -2.26 -6.71
N GLN A 251 -11.97 -3.25 -7.44
CA GLN A 251 -10.57 -3.63 -7.43
C GLN A 251 -9.84 -3.09 -8.68
N ILE A 252 -8.70 -2.43 -8.48
CA ILE A 252 -7.84 -1.91 -9.54
C ILE A 252 -6.70 -2.92 -9.78
N PRO A 253 -6.47 -3.34 -11.03
CA PRO A 253 -5.37 -4.25 -11.34
C PRO A 253 -4.02 -3.63 -11.04
N THR A 254 -3.04 -4.49 -10.77
CA THR A 254 -1.63 -4.15 -10.56
C THR A 254 -0.77 -4.69 -11.69
N GLU A 255 0.40 -4.11 -11.90
CA GLU A 255 1.34 -4.47 -12.96
C GLU A 255 2.78 -4.48 -12.43
N LEU A 256 3.54 -5.55 -12.69
CA LEU A 256 4.97 -5.59 -12.38
C LEU A 256 5.75 -4.73 -13.39
N ILE A 257 6.50 -3.78 -12.87
CA ILE A 257 7.39 -2.90 -13.65
C ILE A 257 8.83 -3.33 -13.40
N VAL A 258 9.41 -4.01 -14.38
CA VAL A 258 10.79 -4.49 -14.31
C VAL A 258 11.75 -3.34 -14.63
N ARG A 259 12.77 -3.17 -13.76
CA ARG A 259 13.85 -2.19 -13.89
C ARG A 259 15.19 -2.83 -13.53
N GLY A 260 16.03 -2.16 -12.73
CA GLY A 260 17.42 -2.55 -12.52
C GLY A 260 17.71 -3.37 -11.25
N THR A 261 16.72 -3.61 -10.37
CA THR A 261 16.98 -4.26 -9.08
C THR A 261 16.62 -5.73 -9.00
N ALA A 262 16.05 -6.30 -10.06
CA ALA A 262 15.75 -7.72 -10.17
C ALA A 262 15.62 -8.15 -11.62
#